data_ffafc1ef103b94f54392535519bd782c
#
_entry.id   ffafc1ef103b94f54392535519bd782c
#
_cell.length_a   1.000
_cell.length_b   1.000
_cell.length_c   1.000
_cell.angle_alpha   90.00
_cell.angle_beta   90.00
_cell.angle_gamma   90.00
#
_symmetry.space_group_name_H-M   'P 1'
#
loop_
_entity.id
_entity.type
_entity.pdbx_description
1 polymer ?
#
loop_
_entity_poly.entity_id
_entity_poly.type
_entity_poly.pdbx_seq_one_letter_code
_entity_poly.pdbx_strand_id
1 'polypeptide(L)'
;VVRDEAGNEIFAPSFSIWTTIEECLNPPVIFEKDTGWFTTPPFSEPEVFDFPEGIGPVECVNVEHEEVLLMPRWLDAKRVTFKYGLGEEFIGVLKTLHLLGLDATTPVRVRSAAGPVEVAPRDVVAAALPDPATIGPRMTGKTCAGVNVTGIGVDGAPREGYLYHV
;
A
#
# COMPACT_ATOMS: atom_id res chain seq x y z
N VAL A 1 7.29 2.31 12.08
CA VAL A 1 8.53 2.95 12.54
C VAL A 1 9.33 1.94 13.34
N VAL A 2 10.63 1.87 13.08
CA VAL A 2 11.60 1.07 13.86
C VAL A 2 12.61 2.00 14.50
N ARG A 3 13.36 1.49 15.49
CA ARG A 3 14.46 2.26 16.10
C ARG A 3 15.81 1.78 15.55
N ASP A 4 16.67 2.74 15.22
CA ASP A 4 18.06 2.44 14.87
C ASP A 4 18.90 2.02 16.12
N GLU A 5 20.18 1.75 15.92
CA GLU A 5 21.08 1.35 17.02
C GLU A 5 21.30 2.47 18.04
N ALA A 6 21.13 3.72 17.65
CA ALA A 6 21.22 4.89 18.53
C ALA A 6 19.88 5.19 19.26
N GLY A 7 18.81 4.43 18.96
CA GLY A 7 17.47 4.61 19.53
C GLY A 7 16.60 5.64 18.82
N ASN A 8 17.05 6.21 17.69
CA ASN A 8 16.25 7.15 16.92
C ASN A 8 15.14 6.40 16.14
N GLU A 9 14.00 7.02 16.03
CA GLU A 9 12.92 6.52 15.19
C GLU A 9 13.25 6.72 13.72
N ILE A 10 13.15 5.66 12.95
CA ILE A 10 13.35 5.67 11.51
C ILE A 10 12.13 5.10 10.79
N PHE A 11 11.77 5.71 9.68
CA PHE A 11 10.77 5.16 8.79
C PHE A 11 11.39 3.97 8.04
N ALA A 12 10.78 2.80 8.19
CA ALA A 12 11.31 1.58 7.61
C ALA A 12 10.16 0.81 6.93
N PRO A 13 10.11 0.80 5.60
CA PRO A 13 9.14 -0.01 4.87
C PRO A 13 9.48 -1.49 5.03
N SER A 14 8.45 -2.34 5.06
CA SER A 14 8.62 -3.79 5.18
C SER A 14 9.10 -4.47 3.89
N PHE A 15 8.99 -3.78 2.77
CA PHE A 15 9.43 -4.22 1.45
C PHE A 15 9.92 -3.01 0.63
N SER A 16 10.08 -3.16 -0.70
CA SER A 16 10.59 -2.09 -1.56
C SER A 16 9.82 -0.78 -1.38
N ILE A 17 10.54 0.26 -0.93
CA ILE A 17 9.91 1.59 -0.78
C ILE A 17 9.47 2.17 -2.14
N TRP A 18 10.17 1.84 -3.21
CA TRP A 18 9.83 2.24 -4.57
C TRP A 18 8.44 1.73 -4.95
N THR A 19 8.21 0.42 -4.77
CA THR A 19 6.92 -0.23 -5.01
C THR A 19 5.84 0.33 -4.07
N THR A 20 6.16 0.51 -2.79
CA THR A 20 5.23 1.08 -1.80
C THR A 20 4.75 2.48 -2.20
N ILE A 21 5.67 3.35 -2.66
CA ILE A 21 5.30 4.69 -3.13
C ILE A 21 4.37 4.59 -4.34
N GLU A 22 4.68 3.71 -5.29
CA GLU A 22 3.91 3.55 -6.51
C GLU A 22 2.50 3.04 -6.22
N GLU A 23 2.37 1.93 -5.51
CA GLU A 23 1.07 1.34 -5.16
C GLU A 23 0.19 2.25 -4.29
N CYS A 24 0.79 2.97 -3.36
CA CYS A 24 0.04 3.79 -2.40
C CYS A 24 -0.30 5.19 -2.90
N LEU A 25 0.53 5.80 -3.77
CA LEU A 25 0.33 7.17 -4.25
C LEU A 25 -0.27 7.26 -5.65
N ASN A 26 -0.22 6.19 -6.45
CA ASN A 26 -0.99 6.15 -7.68
C ASN A 26 -2.50 6.08 -7.37
N PRO A 27 -3.34 6.66 -8.23
CA PRO A 27 -4.79 6.52 -8.08
C PRO A 27 -5.21 5.05 -8.18
N PRO A 28 -5.73 4.45 -7.09
CA PRO A 28 -6.11 3.05 -7.10
C PRO A 28 -7.26 2.78 -8.08
N VAL A 29 -7.15 1.67 -8.78
CA VAL A 29 -8.21 1.18 -9.66
C VAL A 29 -9.22 0.39 -8.83
N ILE A 30 -10.51 0.62 -9.10
CA ILE A 30 -11.64 -0.15 -8.57
C ILE A 30 -12.42 -0.72 -9.74
N PHE A 31 -12.99 -1.88 -9.56
CA PHE A 31 -13.92 -2.48 -10.51
C PHE A 31 -15.35 -2.48 -9.95
N GLU A 32 -16.31 -2.06 -10.76
CA GLU A 32 -17.73 -2.27 -10.56
C GLU A 32 -18.36 -2.81 -11.85
N LYS A 33 -19.20 -3.85 -11.74
CA LYS A 33 -19.74 -4.59 -12.89
C LYS A 33 -20.45 -3.70 -13.90
N ASP A 34 -21.21 -2.71 -13.42
CA ASP A 34 -22.02 -1.84 -14.27
C ASP A 34 -21.24 -0.65 -14.84
N THR A 35 -20.10 -0.30 -14.22
CA THR A 35 -19.27 0.85 -14.58
C THR A 35 -17.97 0.43 -15.28
N GLY A 36 -17.48 -0.78 -15.00
CA GLY A 36 -16.14 -1.24 -15.39
C GLY A 36 -15.08 -0.77 -14.42
N TRP A 37 -13.85 -0.60 -14.91
CA TRP A 37 -12.73 -0.10 -14.12
C TRP A 37 -12.72 1.42 -14.09
N PHE A 38 -12.50 1.97 -12.92
CA PHE A 38 -12.31 3.41 -12.71
C PHE A 38 -11.32 3.66 -11.57
N THR A 39 -10.79 4.86 -11.49
CA THR A 39 -9.84 5.24 -10.43
C THR A 39 -10.50 6.10 -9.37
N THR A 40 -9.98 5.99 -8.15
CA THR A 40 -10.35 6.83 -7.00
C THR A 40 -9.11 7.56 -6.46
N PRO A 41 -9.26 8.58 -5.60
CA PRO A 41 -8.11 9.16 -4.93
C PRO A 41 -7.32 8.13 -4.11
N PRO A 42 -5.98 8.27 -3.99
CA PRO A 42 -5.19 7.46 -3.07
C PRO A 42 -5.75 7.50 -1.65
N PHE A 43 -5.67 6.38 -0.94
CA PHE A 43 -6.16 6.24 0.44
C PHE A 43 -7.67 6.47 0.60
N SER A 44 -8.45 6.30 -0.45
CA SER A 44 -9.91 6.43 -0.42
C SER A 44 -10.60 5.24 0.24
N GLU A 45 -11.87 5.42 0.57
CA GLU A 45 -12.77 4.42 1.12
C GLU A 45 -12.18 3.67 2.32
N PRO A 46 -11.86 4.36 3.42
CA PRO A 46 -11.36 3.71 4.62
C PRO A 46 -12.39 2.72 5.16
N GLU A 47 -11.94 1.54 5.56
CA GLU A 47 -12.77 0.47 6.09
C GLU A 47 -11.99 -0.30 7.16
N VAL A 48 -12.62 -0.61 8.28
CA VAL A 48 -11.98 -1.36 9.35
C VAL A 48 -12.23 -2.85 9.17
N PHE A 49 -11.15 -3.62 9.06
CA PHE A 49 -11.18 -5.07 9.07
C PHE A 49 -10.68 -5.59 10.42
N ASP A 50 -11.37 -6.58 10.96
CA ASP A 50 -10.92 -7.30 12.15
C ASP A 50 -10.08 -8.51 11.72
N PHE A 51 -8.76 -8.31 11.70
CA PHE A 51 -7.81 -9.32 11.24
C PHE A 51 -7.63 -10.42 12.30
N PRO A 52 -7.46 -11.69 11.85
CA PRO A 52 -7.33 -12.83 12.72
C PRO A 52 -5.98 -12.88 13.46
N GLU A 53 -5.78 -13.96 14.23
CA GLU A 53 -4.53 -14.31 14.89
C GLU A 53 -4.00 -13.25 15.88
N GLY A 54 -4.92 -12.42 16.44
CA GLY A 54 -4.59 -11.39 17.42
C GLY A 54 -4.04 -10.08 16.83
N ILE A 55 -4.15 -9.88 15.51
CA ILE A 55 -3.87 -8.58 14.88
C ILE A 55 -4.96 -7.57 15.26
N GLY A 56 -6.25 -8.00 15.17
CA GLY A 56 -7.39 -7.17 15.56
C GLY A 56 -7.81 -6.15 14.50
N PRO A 57 -8.59 -5.12 14.90
CA PRO A 57 -9.16 -4.16 13.97
C PRO A 57 -8.08 -3.21 13.41
N VAL A 58 -8.01 -3.13 12.06
CA VAL A 58 -7.10 -2.23 11.35
C VAL A 58 -7.88 -1.49 10.27
N GLU A 59 -7.74 -0.18 10.22
CA GLU A 59 -8.26 0.61 9.12
C GLU A 59 -7.45 0.35 7.85
N CYS A 60 -8.14 -0.05 6.79
CA CYS A 60 -7.58 -0.31 5.47
C CYS A 60 -8.13 0.69 4.47
N VAL A 61 -7.30 1.12 3.53
CA VAL A 61 -7.62 2.10 2.49
C VAL A 61 -7.30 1.53 1.11
N ASN A 62 -8.00 2.03 0.09
CA ASN A 62 -7.72 1.63 -1.28
C ASN A 62 -6.29 2.01 -1.69
N VAL A 63 -5.61 1.06 -2.32
CA VAL A 63 -4.31 1.23 -2.98
C VAL A 63 -4.35 0.60 -4.36
N GLU A 64 -3.44 1.00 -5.25
CA GLU A 64 -3.35 0.36 -6.56
C GLU A 64 -2.77 -1.05 -6.43
N HIS A 65 -3.43 -2.02 -7.10
CA HIS A 65 -2.90 -3.38 -7.19
C HIS A 65 -3.50 -4.15 -8.38
N GLU A 66 -2.71 -5.02 -8.99
CA GLU A 66 -3.08 -5.73 -10.22
C GLU A 66 -4.24 -6.72 -10.04
N GLU A 67 -4.51 -7.24 -8.84
CA GLU A 67 -5.64 -8.14 -8.60
C GLU A 67 -6.97 -7.51 -9.00
N VAL A 68 -7.13 -6.21 -8.82
CA VAL A 68 -8.35 -5.50 -9.25
C VAL A 68 -8.54 -5.53 -10.76
N LEU A 69 -7.44 -5.58 -11.52
CA LEU A 69 -7.48 -5.69 -12.97
C LEU A 69 -7.71 -7.14 -13.44
N LEU A 70 -7.27 -8.12 -12.66
CA LEU A 70 -7.26 -9.52 -13.05
C LEU A 70 -8.51 -10.27 -12.60
N MET A 71 -8.92 -10.13 -11.33
CA MET A 71 -10.03 -10.90 -10.77
C MET A 71 -11.35 -10.79 -11.55
N PRO A 72 -11.80 -9.58 -12.01
CA PRO A 72 -13.05 -9.47 -12.74
C PRO A 72 -13.07 -10.17 -14.11
N ARG A 73 -11.90 -10.54 -14.64
CA ARG A 73 -11.80 -11.28 -15.92
C ARG A 73 -12.13 -12.75 -15.76
N TRP A 74 -12.06 -13.26 -14.54
CA TRP A 74 -12.25 -14.68 -14.24
C TRP A 74 -13.43 -14.95 -13.32
N LEU A 75 -13.88 -13.91 -12.59
CA LEU A 75 -14.93 -14.01 -11.60
C LEU A 75 -16.07 -13.06 -11.96
N ASP A 76 -17.31 -13.53 -11.84
CA ASP A 76 -18.50 -12.68 -11.98
C ASP A 76 -18.73 -11.86 -10.69
N ALA A 77 -17.76 -10.99 -10.38
CA ALA A 77 -17.82 -10.11 -9.24
C ALA A 77 -18.59 -8.83 -9.53
N LYS A 78 -19.39 -8.36 -8.58
CA LYS A 78 -20.06 -7.05 -8.67
C LYS A 78 -19.10 -5.89 -8.42
N ARG A 79 -18.18 -6.07 -7.48
CA ARG A 79 -17.17 -5.09 -7.09
C ARG A 79 -15.90 -5.79 -6.68
N VAL A 80 -14.74 -5.21 -7.03
CA VAL A 80 -13.41 -5.64 -6.57
C VAL A 80 -12.61 -4.42 -6.16
N THR A 81 -12.02 -4.47 -4.98
CA THR A 81 -11.11 -3.46 -4.42
C THR A 81 -9.90 -4.16 -3.84
N PHE A 82 -8.79 -3.46 -3.76
CA PHE A 82 -7.61 -3.88 -3.01
C PHE A 82 -7.29 -2.84 -1.94
N LYS A 83 -7.01 -3.28 -0.71
CA LYS A 83 -6.82 -2.38 0.42
C LYS A 83 -5.62 -2.78 1.26
N TYR A 84 -4.88 -1.78 1.76
CA TYR A 84 -3.82 -1.94 2.74
C TYR A 84 -4.19 -1.31 4.08
N GLY A 85 -3.86 -2.00 5.16
CA GLY A 85 -3.82 -1.46 6.52
C GLY A 85 -2.44 -0.90 6.82
N LEU A 86 -2.22 0.37 6.49
CA LEU A 86 -0.91 1.02 6.57
C LEU A 86 -0.69 1.80 7.87
N GLY A 87 -1.77 2.16 8.58
CA GLY A 87 -1.74 3.06 9.73
C GLY A 87 -1.53 4.54 9.37
N GLU A 88 -2.03 5.41 10.24
CA GLU A 88 -2.03 6.87 10.01
C GLU A 88 -0.62 7.45 9.83
N GLU A 89 0.35 6.97 10.61
CA GLU A 89 1.72 7.47 10.57
C GLU A 89 2.37 7.19 9.21
N PHE A 90 2.22 5.96 8.70
CA PHE A 90 2.76 5.56 7.42
C PHE A 90 2.11 6.35 6.27
N ILE A 91 0.79 6.46 6.27
CA ILE A 91 0.02 7.26 5.31
C ILE A 91 0.45 8.74 5.37
N GLY A 92 0.67 9.28 6.57
CA GLY A 92 1.14 10.66 6.78
C GLY A 92 2.50 10.92 6.13
N VAL A 93 3.44 9.99 6.25
CA VAL A 93 4.75 10.08 5.59
C VAL A 93 4.59 10.08 4.07
N LEU A 94 3.82 9.15 3.50
CA LEU A 94 3.62 9.08 2.05
C LEU A 94 2.94 10.34 1.49
N LYS A 95 1.92 10.86 2.16
CA LYS A 95 1.28 12.13 1.79
C LYS A 95 2.26 13.31 1.83
N THR A 96 3.17 13.32 2.80
CA THR A 96 4.21 14.35 2.90
C THR A 96 5.21 14.25 1.75
N LEU A 97 5.66 13.05 1.41
CA LEU A 97 6.53 12.82 0.24
C LEU A 97 5.86 13.33 -1.04
N HIS A 98 4.58 13.03 -1.24
CA HIS A 98 3.81 13.49 -2.39
C HIS A 98 3.68 15.02 -2.42
N LEU A 99 3.33 15.64 -1.29
CA LEU A 99 3.22 17.10 -1.18
C LEU A 99 4.54 17.82 -1.50
N LEU A 100 5.68 17.21 -1.19
CA LEU A 100 7.01 17.74 -1.49
C LEU A 100 7.49 17.40 -2.92
N GLY A 101 6.74 16.58 -3.67
CA GLY A 101 7.14 16.08 -4.99
C GLY A 101 8.29 15.07 -4.94
N LEU A 102 8.51 14.44 -3.76
CA LEU A 102 9.58 13.47 -3.54
C LEU A 102 9.25 12.07 -4.06
N ASP A 103 8.03 11.84 -4.48
CA ASP A 103 7.56 10.64 -5.18
C ASP A 103 7.74 10.71 -6.70
N ALA A 104 8.15 11.86 -7.24
CA ALA A 104 8.27 12.08 -8.67
C ALA A 104 9.43 11.25 -9.28
N THR A 105 9.17 10.71 -10.48
CA THR A 105 10.15 9.96 -11.28
C THR A 105 10.85 10.81 -12.33
N THR A 106 10.32 11.99 -12.63
CA THR A 106 10.95 12.93 -13.57
C THR A 106 12.19 13.55 -12.92
N PRO A 107 13.38 13.43 -13.55
CA PRO A 107 14.61 13.99 -12.98
C PRO A 107 14.53 15.51 -12.81
N VAL A 108 15.07 15.96 -11.70
CA VAL A 108 15.27 17.38 -11.39
C VAL A 108 16.74 17.70 -11.24
N ARG A 109 17.11 18.93 -11.59
CA ARG A 109 18.51 19.37 -11.53
C ARG A 109 18.87 19.79 -10.10
N VAL A 110 19.77 19.06 -9.47
CA VAL A 110 20.28 19.34 -8.12
C VAL A 110 21.71 19.89 -8.18
N ARG A 111 22.05 20.77 -7.24
CA ARG A 111 23.43 21.26 -7.06
C ARG A 111 24.19 20.22 -6.24
N SER A 112 25.37 19.82 -6.70
CA SER A 112 26.30 19.00 -5.96
C SER A 112 27.70 19.63 -5.94
N ALA A 113 28.57 19.16 -5.07
CA ALA A 113 29.97 19.63 -4.99
C ALA A 113 30.77 19.34 -6.27
N ALA A 114 30.39 18.30 -7.01
CA ALA A 114 30.99 17.92 -8.30
C ALA A 114 30.37 18.62 -9.51
N GLY A 115 29.40 19.51 -9.29
CA GLY A 115 28.62 20.18 -10.31
C GLY A 115 27.14 19.72 -10.31
N PRO A 116 26.30 20.31 -11.16
CA PRO A 116 24.88 19.94 -11.24
C PRO A 116 24.72 18.51 -11.74
N VAL A 117 23.78 17.78 -11.11
CA VAL A 117 23.38 16.43 -11.52
C VAL A 117 21.87 16.37 -11.72
N GLU A 118 21.41 15.48 -12.60
CA GLU A 118 19.98 15.18 -12.79
C GLU A 118 19.65 13.94 -11.95
N VAL A 119 18.63 14.05 -11.09
CA VAL A 119 18.24 12.97 -10.17
C VAL A 119 16.72 12.90 -10.07
N ALA A 120 16.13 11.71 -10.15
CA ALA A 120 14.73 11.53 -9.85
C ALA A 120 14.51 11.61 -8.32
N PRO A 121 13.60 12.45 -7.82
CA PRO A 121 13.36 12.60 -6.38
C PRO A 121 13.05 11.28 -5.68
N ARG A 122 12.24 10.42 -6.27
CA ARG A 122 11.89 9.08 -5.74
C ARG A 122 13.13 8.20 -5.52
N ASP A 123 14.11 8.26 -6.41
CA ASP A 123 15.35 7.47 -6.28
C ASP A 123 16.18 7.93 -5.09
N VAL A 124 16.19 9.23 -4.79
CA VAL A 124 16.85 9.78 -3.60
C VAL A 124 16.18 9.29 -2.32
N VAL A 125 14.84 9.30 -2.28
CA VAL A 125 14.08 8.78 -1.13
C VAL A 125 14.37 7.30 -0.94
N ALA A 126 14.31 6.51 -2.00
CA ALA A 126 14.59 5.07 -1.92
C ALA A 126 16.02 4.78 -1.44
N ALA A 127 17.00 5.55 -1.91
CA ALA A 127 18.40 5.38 -1.52
C ALA A 127 18.70 5.86 -0.09
N ALA A 128 17.91 6.80 0.43
CA ALA A 128 18.10 7.34 1.80
C ALA A 128 17.47 6.46 2.87
N LEU A 129 16.53 5.59 2.53
CA LEU A 129 15.86 4.71 3.48
C LEU A 129 16.64 3.42 3.73
N PRO A 130 16.49 2.80 4.92
CA PRO A 130 17.14 1.54 5.21
C PRO A 130 16.70 0.44 4.24
N ASP A 131 17.63 -0.40 3.83
CA ASP A 131 17.32 -1.61 3.07
C ASP A 131 16.43 -2.53 3.94
N PRO A 132 15.23 -2.93 3.47
CA PRO A 132 14.34 -3.84 4.17
C PRO A 132 15.03 -5.14 4.64
N ALA A 133 15.99 -5.65 3.86
CA ALA A 133 16.74 -6.84 4.24
C ALA A 133 17.58 -6.67 5.52
N THR A 134 18.02 -5.44 5.81
CA THR A 134 18.84 -5.14 7.00
C THR A 134 18.03 -4.93 8.26
N ILE A 135 16.75 -4.56 8.11
CA ILE A 135 15.85 -4.26 9.23
C ILE A 135 14.89 -5.41 9.55
N GLY A 136 14.68 -6.35 8.61
CA GLY A 136 13.78 -7.48 8.78
C GLY A 136 13.94 -8.23 10.12
N PRO A 137 15.17 -8.60 10.54
CA PRO A 137 15.41 -9.27 11.84
C PRO A 137 15.02 -8.44 13.08
N ARG A 138 14.84 -7.13 12.92
CA ARG A 138 14.45 -6.18 13.99
C ARG A 138 12.97 -5.85 13.99
N MET A 139 12.24 -6.25 12.95
CA MET A 139 10.80 -6.07 12.87
C MET A 139 10.10 -7.15 13.68
N THR A 140 9.16 -6.73 14.50
CA THR A 140 8.30 -7.62 15.27
C THR A 140 6.85 -7.36 14.91
N GLY A 141 6.03 -8.38 14.96
CA GLY A 141 4.61 -8.27 14.63
C GLY A 141 4.14 -9.36 13.68
N LYS A 142 2.95 -9.21 13.20
CA LYS A 142 2.31 -10.12 12.25
C LYS A 142 1.87 -9.34 11.01
N THR A 143 1.93 -9.99 9.86
CA THR A 143 1.34 -9.50 8.62
C THR A 143 0.27 -10.48 8.19
N CYS A 144 -0.89 -9.98 7.80
CA CYS A 144 -1.96 -10.79 7.26
C CYS A 144 -2.28 -10.35 5.83
N ALA A 145 -2.28 -11.31 4.92
CA ALA A 145 -2.86 -11.14 3.59
C ALA A 145 -4.12 -11.98 3.49
N GLY A 146 -5.21 -11.42 2.95
CA GLY A 146 -6.47 -12.14 2.87
C GLY A 146 -7.38 -11.66 1.75
N VAL A 147 -8.33 -12.53 1.42
CA VAL A 147 -9.41 -12.24 0.47
C VAL A 147 -10.73 -12.38 1.21
N ASN A 148 -11.48 -11.29 1.32
CA ASN A 148 -12.85 -11.31 1.82
C ASN A 148 -13.84 -11.29 0.65
N VAL A 149 -14.75 -12.23 0.63
CA VAL A 149 -15.77 -12.40 -0.41
C VAL A 149 -17.14 -12.37 0.20
N THR A 150 -17.97 -11.45 -0.24
CA THR A 150 -19.40 -11.40 0.12
C THR A 150 -20.25 -11.64 -1.10
N GLY A 151 -21.38 -12.31 -0.93
CA GLY A 151 -22.26 -12.62 -2.05
C GLY A 151 -23.52 -13.38 -1.65
N ILE A 152 -24.21 -13.90 -2.66
CA ILE A 152 -25.40 -14.75 -2.47
C ILE A 152 -25.03 -16.18 -2.86
N GLY A 153 -25.24 -17.11 -1.94
CA GLY A 153 -25.04 -18.52 -2.19
C GLY A 153 -26.03 -19.12 -3.19
N VAL A 154 -25.76 -20.32 -3.66
CA VAL A 154 -26.62 -21.06 -4.59
C VAL A 154 -28.01 -21.35 -4.01
N ASP A 155 -28.14 -21.30 -2.69
CA ASP A 155 -29.39 -21.43 -1.93
C ASP A 155 -30.16 -20.10 -1.75
N GLY A 156 -29.64 -18.99 -2.32
CA GLY A 156 -30.22 -17.66 -2.21
C GLY A 156 -29.88 -16.94 -0.90
N ALA A 157 -29.13 -17.53 0.00
CA ALA A 157 -28.75 -16.93 1.28
C ALA A 157 -27.48 -16.06 1.16
N PRO A 158 -27.38 -14.94 1.91
CA PRO A 158 -26.12 -14.18 2.02
C PRO A 158 -25.00 -15.07 2.54
N ARG A 159 -23.83 -14.89 1.95
CA ARG A 159 -22.61 -15.61 2.33
C ARG A 159 -21.47 -14.61 2.44
N GLU A 160 -20.61 -14.87 3.41
CA GLU A 160 -19.30 -14.22 3.56
C GLU A 160 -18.24 -15.32 3.74
N GLY A 161 -17.12 -15.15 3.08
CA GLY A 161 -15.96 -16.03 3.17
C GLY A 161 -14.70 -15.22 3.28
N TYR A 162 -13.84 -15.59 4.22
CA TYR A 162 -12.55 -14.97 4.42
C TYR A 162 -11.44 -16.03 4.35
N LEU A 163 -10.59 -15.92 3.34
CA LEU A 163 -9.37 -16.73 3.19
C LEU A 163 -8.18 -15.85 3.53
N TYR A 164 -7.31 -16.30 4.42
CA TYR A 164 -6.18 -15.52 4.88
C TYR A 164 -4.94 -16.36 5.17
N HIS A 165 -3.80 -15.66 5.23
CA HIS A 165 -2.51 -16.16 5.68
C HIS A 165 -1.86 -15.13 6.62
N VAL A 166 -1.33 -15.59 7.77
CA VAL A 166 -0.61 -14.78 8.77
C VAL A 166 0.81 -15.25 8.92
#